data_bb873f79678409cd609e1e4ccf2d1708
#
_entry.id   bb873f79678409cd609e1e4ccf2d1708
#
_cell.length_a   1.000
_cell.length_b   1.000
_cell.length_c   1.000
_cell.angle_alpha   90.00
_cell.angle_beta   90.00
_cell.angle_gamma   90.00
#
_symmetry.space_group_name_H-M   'P 1'
#
loop_
_entity.id
_entity.type
_entity.pdbx_description
1 polymer ?
#
loop_
_entity_poly.entity_id
_entity_poly.type
_entity_poly.pdbx_seq_one_letter_code
_entity_poly.pdbx_strand_id
1 'polypeptide(L)'
;MLTIAQITDLHITTDRDPVNRWRNAERLKQVLKSIHALKPRPVAIIASGDLVDRGEPEEYAELIELLKAVEIPIYYGIGNHDRREPFLAALTGLGVKTDPNGFIQYAVDL
;
A
#
# COMPACT_ATOMS: atom_id res chain seq x y z
N MET A 1 -24.16 2.12 6.68
CA MET A 1 -22.87 2.13 7.40
C MET A 1 -21.75 1.96 6.38
N LEU A 2 -20.73 2.82 6.44
CA LEU A 2 -19.54 2.70 5.62
C LEU A 2 -18.52 1.79 6.29
N THR A 3 -17.90 0.91 5.52
CA THR A 3 -16.82 0.06 5.99
C THR A 3 -15.52 0.48 5.31
N ILE A 4 -14.46 0.64 6.10
CA ILE A 4 -13.13 0.95 5.61
C ILE A 4 -12.20 -0.16 6.08
N ALA A 5 -11.39 -0.69 5.17
CA ALA A 5 -10.37 -1.67 5.51
C ALA A 5 -9.02 -0.97 5.68
N GLN A 6 -8.25 -1.37 6.67
CA GLN A 6 -6.89 -0.88 6.87
C GLN A 6 -5.93 -2.04 6.73
N ILE A 7 -4.87 -1.83 5.96
CA ILE A 7 -3.76 -2.77 5.85
C ILE A 7 -2.48 -2.01 6.19
N THR A 8 -1.52 -2.68 6.78
CA THR A 8 -0.27 -2.06 7.21
C THR A 8 0.84 -3.09 7.23
N ASP A 9 2.09 -2.62 7.20
CA ASP A 9 3.26 -3.47 7.34
C ASP A 9 3.31 -4.57 6.28
N LEU A 10 3.08 -4.19 5.02
CA LEU A 10 3.05 -5.13 3.90
C LEU A 10 4.43 -5.70 3.59
N HIS A 11 5.47 -4.90 3.77
CA HIS A 11 6.89 -5.29 3.57
C HIS A 11 7.12 -6.02 2.24
N ILE A 12 6.57 -5.48 1.17
CA ILE A 12 6.78 -6.05 -0.16
C ILE A 12 8.25 -5.95 -0.55
N THR A 13 8.81 -7.02 -1.05
CA THR A 13 10.20 -7.06 -1.44
C THR A 13 10.40 -7.86 -2.72
N THR A 14 11.42 -7.48 -3.48
CA THR A 14 11.89 -8.24 -4.63
C THR A 14 12.95 -9.27 -4.23
N ASP A 15 13.39 -9.26 -2.97
CA ASP A 15 14.36 -10.21 -2.45
C ASP A 15 13.72 -11.59 -2.30
N ARG A 16 14.37 -12.60 -2.83
CA ARG A 16 13.91 -14.01 -2.82
C ARG A 16 14.56 -14.82 -1.70
N ASP A 17 15.00 -14.14 -0.65
CA ASP A 17 15.59 -14.80 0.53
C ASP A 17 14.63 -15.86 1.08
N PRO A 18 15.12 -17.12 1.29
CA PRO A 18 14.26 -18.19 1.76
C PRO A 18 13.66 -17.99 3.17
N VAL A 19 14.18 -17.07 3.97
CA VAL A 19 13.61 -16.81 5.32
C VAL A 19 12.31 -16.00 5.29
N ASN A 20 11.91 -15.47 4.26
CA ASN A 20 11.22 -14.96 3.67
C ASN A 20 10.17 -14.12 3.40
N ARG A 21 10.45 -12.91 3.33
CA ARG A 21 9.59 -11.76 3.03
C ARG A 21 9.02 -11.79 1.62
N TRP A 22 9.62 -12.55 0.72
CA TRP A 22 9.07 -12.73 -0.61
C TRP A 22 7.65 -13.33 -0.60
N ARG A 23 7.29 -14.03 0.47
CA ARG A 23 5.95 -14.56 0.65
C ARG A 23 4.93 -13.48 1.01
N ASN A 24 5.39 -12.29 1.33
CA ASN A 24 4.49 -11.18 1.66
C ASN A 24 3.61 -10.81 0.47
N ALA A 25 4.10 -10.95 -0.75
CA ALA A 25 3.28 -10.74 -1.94
C ALA A 25 2.08 -11.69 -1.98
N GLU A 26 2.29 -12.97 -1.68
CA GLU A 26 1.20 -13.95 -1.63
C GLU A 26 0.23 -13.66 -0.49
N ARG A 27 0.76 -13.25 0.66
CA ARG A 27 -0.06 -12.87 1.81
C ARG A 27 -0.94 -11.66 1.46
N LEU A 28 -0.38 -10.67 0.79
CA LEU A 28 -1.14 -9.50 0.37
C LEU A 28 -2.27 -9.90 -0.58
N LYS A 29 -1.99 -10.76 -1.55
CA LYS A 29 -3.03 -11.25 -2.47
C LYS A 29 -4.19 -11.92 -1.72
N GLN A 30 -3.89 -12.73 -0.72
CA GLN A 30 -4.92 -13.39 0.09
C GLN A 30 -5.74 -12.39 0.89
N VAL A 31 -5.09 -11.40 1.50
CA VAL A 31 -5.77 -10.35 2.26
C VAL A 31 -6.69 -9.55 1.36
N LEU A 32 -6.22 -9.14 0.19
CA LEU A 32 -7.02 -8.37 -0.76
C LEU A 32 -8.24 -9.18 -1.24
N LYS A 33 -8.07 -10.46 -1.49
CA LYS A 33 -9.18 -11.34 -1.83
C LYS A 33 -10.22 -11.39 -0.71
N SER A 34 -9.77 -11.48 0.53
CA SER A 34 -10.67 -11.49 1.70
C SER A 34 -11.41 -10.17 1.83
N ILE A 35 -10.74 -9.04 1.60
CA ILE A 35 -11.37 -7.71 1.67
C ILE A 35 -12.46 -7.58 0.60
N HIS A 36 -12.20 -8.02 -0.63
CA HIS A 36 -13.19 -7.97 -1.70
C HIS A 36 -14.41 -8.85 -1.43
N ALA A 37 -14.23 -9.90 -0.63
CA ALA A 37 -15.31 -10.81 -0.28
C ALA A 37 -16.17 -10.33 0.88
N LEU A 38 -15.77 -9.27 1.59
CA LEU A 38 -16.56 -8.72 2.69
C LEU A 38 -17.91 -8.18 2.22
N LYS A 39 -18.92 -8.33 3.06
CA LYS A 39 -20.28 -7.83 2.79
C LYS A 39 -20.79 -7.05 4.00
N PRO A 40 -20.97 -5.72 3.88
CA PRO A 40 -20.77 -4.93 2.66
C PRO A 40 -19.29 -4.79 2.30
N ARG A 41 -19.02 -4.64 1.00
CA ARG A 41 -17.66 -4.40 0.54
C ARG A 41 -17.16 -3.06 1.07
N PRO A 42 -15.92 -2.96 1.57
CA PRO A 42 -15.37 -1.69 2.01
C PRO A 42 -15.37 -0.64 0.89
N VAL A 43 -15.60 0.61 1.26
CA VAL A 43 -15.61 1.74 0.32
C VAL A 43 -14.21 2.29 0.07
N ALA A 44 -13.25 1.93 0.94
CA ALA A 44 -11.87 2.38 0.81
C ALA A 44 -10.95 1.41 1.55
N ILE A 45 -9.69 1.38 1.11
CA ILE A 45 -8.60 0.68 1.80
C ILE A 45 -7.59 1.73 2.19
N ILE A 46 -7.13 1.72 3.44
CA ILE A 46 -6.03 2.56 3.91
C ILE A 46 -4.81 1.66 4.06
N ALA A 47 -3.77 1.95 3.29
CA ALA A 47 -2.47 1.28 3.40
C ALA A 47 -1.55 2.21 4.18
N SER A 48 -1.37 1.96 5.48
CA SER A 48 -0.90 2.97 6.43
C SER A 48 0.60 2.99 6.69
N GLY A 49 1.40 2.39 5.82
CA GLY A 49 2.85 2.50 5.93
C GLY A 49 3.57 1.18 5.99
N ASP A 50 4.91 1.23 5.91
CA ASP A 50 5.77 0.07 5.75
C ASP A 50 5.28 -0.82 4.60
N LEU A 51 5.00 -0.15 3.47
CA LEU A 51 4.43 -0.80 2.29
C LEU A 51 5.44 -1.72 1.64
N VAL A 52 6.71 -1.35 1.67
CA VAL A 52 7.80 -2.13 1.13
C VAL A 52 8.86 -2.35 2.21
N ASP A 53 9.78 -3.28 1.96
CA ASP A 53 10.72 -3.71 3.00
C ASP A 53 11.94 -2.80 3.13
N ARG A 54 12.52 -2.35 2.02
CA ARG A 54 13.76 -1.56 1.99
C ARG A 54 13.60 -0.16 1.42
N GLY A 55 12.42 0.18 0.92
CA GLY A 55 12.17 1.46 0.27
C GLY A 55 12.80 1.56 -1.11
N GLU A 56 13.08 0.46 -1.77
CA GLU A 56 13.69 0.47 -3.10
C GLU A 56 12.63 0.71 -4.18
N PRO A 57 12.98 1.44 -5.28
CA PRO A 57 12.02 1.68 -6.36
C PRO A 57 11.41 0.41 -6.95
N GLU A 58 12.19 -0.65 -7.06
CA GLU A 58 11.73 -1.94 -7.59
C GLU A 58 10.67 -2.57 -6.70
N GLU A 59 10.75 -2.35 -5.39
CA GLU A 59 9.76 -2.84 -4.45
C GLU A 59 8.43 -2.12 -4.60
N TYR A 60 8.46 -0.80 -4.82
CA TYR A 60 7.23 -0.04 -5.10
C TYR A 60 6.61 -0.46 -6.44
N ALA A 61 7.43 -0.75 -7.44
CA ALA A 61 6.93 -1.26 -8.73
C ALA A 61 6.21 -2.60 -8.54
N GLU A 62 6.77 -3.49 -7.73
CA GLU A 62 6.14 -4.77 -7.40
C GLU A 62 4.82 -4.56 -6.64
N LEU A 63 4.80 -3.65 -5.68
CA LEU A 63 3.60 -3.32 -4.93
C LEU A 63 2.49 -2.82 -5.86
N ILE A 64 2.80 -1.89 -6.75
CA ILE A 64 1.83 -1.34 -7.70
C ILE A 64 1.27 -2.44 -8.58
N GLU A 65 2.11 -3.35 -9.06
CA GLU A 65 1.66 -4.49 -9.87
C GLU A 65 0.69 -5.37 -9.12
N LEU A 66 0.96 -5.65 -7.83
CA LEU A 66 0.07 -6.44 -6.98
C LEU A 66 -1.28 -5.75 -6.76
N LEU A 67 -1.31 -4.43 -6.75
CA LEU A 67 -2.53 -3.67 -6.47
C LEU A 67 -3.37 -3.36 -7.71
N LYS A 68 -2.91 -3.70 -8.91
CA LYS A 68 -3.64 -3.39 -10.14
C LYS A 68 -5.02 -4.05 -10.23
N ALA A 69 -5.20 -5.19 -9.62
CA ALA A 69 -6.47 -5.90 -9.64
C ALA A 69 -7.47 -5.41 -8.59
N VAL A 70 -7.06 -4.48 -7.72
CA VAL A 70 -7.92 -3.96 -6.65
C VAL A 70 -8.92 -2.98 -7.23
N GLU A 71 -10.20 -3.22 -6.96
CA GLU A 71 -11.30 -2.38 -7.45
C GLU A 71 -11.73 -1.32 -6.43
N ILE A 72 -11.24 -1.41 -5.21
CA ILE A 72 -11.57 -0.50 -4.12
C ILE A 72 -10.52 0.62 -4.07
N PRO A 73 -10.90 1.89 -3.91
CA PRO A 73 -9.92 2.97 -3.79
C PRO A 73 -8.94 2.74 -2.63
N ILE A 74 -7.66 2.98 -2.87
CA ILE A 74 -6.62 2.79 -1.87
C ILE A 74 -5.96 4.14 -1.58
N TYR A 75 -5.77 4.43 -0.29
CA TYR A 75 -5.09 5.62 0.19
C TYR A 75 -3.86 5.21 0.97
N TYR A 76 -2.71 5.84 0.68
CA TYR A 76 -1.40 5.39 1.12
C TYR A 76 -0.79 6.33 2.14
N GLY A 77 -0.14 5.78 3.17
CA GLY A 77 0.69 6.52 4.10
C GLY A 77 2.10 5.95 4.13
N ILE A 78 3.07 6.77 4.50
CA ILE A 78 4.46 6.36 4.58
C ILE A 78 4.79 5.81 5.97
N GLY A 79 5.68 4.80 6.04
CA GLY A 79 6.14 4.18 7.29
C GLY A 79 7.66 4.16 7.38
N ASN A 80 8.18 3.55 8.45
CA ASN A 80 9.62 3.54 8.74
C ASN A 80 10.47 2.81 7.72
N HIS A 81 9.94 1.75 7.11
CA HIS A 81 10.65 0.99 6.08
C HIS A 81 10.53 1.62 4.70
N ASP A 82 9.64 2.58 4.52
CA ASP A 82 9.48 3.28 3.26
C ASP A 82 10.53 4.39 3.14
N ARG A 83 10.94 4.69 1.92
CA ARG A 83 11.78 5.84 1.62
C ARG A 83 10.95 6.88 0.90
N ARG A 84 11.05 8.12 1.37
CA ARG A 84 10.23 9.23 0.92
C ARG A 84 10.26 9.43 -0.60
N GLU A 85 11.44 9.52 -1.20
CA GLU A 85 11.52 9.82 -2.63
C GLU A 85 11.00 8.70 -3.52
N PRO A 86 11.41 7.43 -3.36
CA PRO A 86 10.80 6.35 -4.12
C PRO A 86 9.31 6.20 -3.86
N PHE A 87 8.86 6.42 -2.62
CA PHE A 87 7.46 6.41 -2.26
C PHE A 87 6.68 7.45 -3.07
N LEU A 88 7.14 8.71 -3.06
CA LEU A 88 6.48 9.78 -3.80
C LEU A 88 6.53 9.56 -5.30
N ALA A 89 7.68 9.11 -5.83
CA ALA A 89 7.81 8.84 -7.25
C ALA A 89 6.81 7.78 -7.73
N ALA A 90 6.59 6.74 -6.92
CA ALA A 90 5.70 5.65 -7.28
C ALA A 90 4.23 6.00 -7.09
N LEU A 91 3.88 6.72 -6.01
CA LEU A 91 2.50 6.83 -5.56
C LEU A 91 1.85 8.19 -5.78
N THR A 92 2.60 9.24 -6.13
CA THR A 92 2.03 10.55 -6.41
C THR A 92 0.99 10.48 -7.53
N GLY A 93 1.25 9.69 -8.57
CA GLY A 93 0.29 9.46 -9.65
C GLY A 93 -0.97 8.71 -9.20
N LEU A 94 -0.97 8.12 -8.02
CA LEU A 94 -2.10 7.39 -7.45
C LEU A 94 -2.80 8.18 -6.33
N GLY A 95 -2.56 9.50 -6.23
CA GLY A 95 -3.30 10.36 -5.33
C GLY A 95 -2.61 10.72 -4.03
N VAL A 96 -1.38 10.24 -3.79
CA VAL A 96 -0.60 10.65 -2.62
C VAL A 96 -0.19 12.12 -2.78
N LYS A 97 -0.31 12.89 -1.72
CA LYS A 97 -0.05 14.33 -1.72
C LYS A 97 0.86 14.71 -0.57
N THR A 98 1.56 15.83 -0.73
CA THR A 98 2.30 16.46 0.37
C THR A 98 1.58 17.73 0.79
N ASP A 99 1.75 18.11 2.08
CA ASP A 99 1.23 19.37 2.58
C ASP A 99 2.16 20.53 2.18
N PRO A 100 1.80 21.81 2.48
CA PRO A 100 2.66 22.95 2.15
C PRO A 100 4.05 22.91 2.79
N ASN A 101 4.24 22.16 3.87
CA ASN A 101 5.53 22.01 4.54
C ASN A 101 6.31 20.79 4.01
N GLY A 102 5.80 20.09 3.02
CA GLY A 102 6.46 18.94 2.42
C GLY A 102 6.22 17.61 3.13
N PHE A 103 5.37 17.56 4.16
CA PHE A 103 5.02 16.31 4.81
C PHE A 103 4.01 15.52 3.96
N ILE A 104 4.14 14.19 3.98
CA ILE A 104 3.20 13.31 3.28
C ILE A 104 1.97 13.15 4.18
N GLN A 105 0.99 14.02 3.99
CA GLN A 105 -0.29 13.94 4.69
C GLN A 105 -1.37 14.60 3.84
N TYR A 106 -2.57 14.03 3.88
CA TYR A 106 -3.69 14.54 3.09
C TYR A 106 -5.00 14.02 3.67
N ALA A 107 -6.08 14.68 3.32
CA ALA A 107 -7.43 14.30 3.72
C ALA A 107 -8.24 13.92 2.49
N VAL A 108 -9.19 13.00 2.68
CA VAL A 108 -10.05 12.50 1.61
C VAL A 108 -11.48 12.46 2.13
N ASP A 109 -12.42 12.95 1.32
CA ASP A 109 -13.85 12.81 1.59
C ASP A 109 -14.36 11.52 0.95
N LEU A 110 -15.00 10.71 1.74
CA LEU A 110 -15.54 9.41 1.30
C LEU A 110 -17.04 9.48 1.02
#